data_82d7df45af7e5742810314e4a362012a
#
_entry.id   82d7df45af7e5742810314e4a362012a
#
_cell.length_a   1.000
_cell.length_b   1.000
_cell.length_c   1.000
_cell.angle_alpha   90.00
_cell.angle_beta   90.00
_cell.angle_gamma   90.00
#
_symmetry.space_group_name_H-M   'P 1'
#
loop_
_entity.id
_entity.type
_entity.pdbx_description
1 polymer ?
#
loop_
_entity_poly.entity_id
_entity_poly.type
_entity_poly.pdbx_seq_one_letter_code
_entity_poly.pdbx_strand_id
1 'polypeptide(L)'
;TLSLHDALPICPTGKLHLGHYIGSLKNRVELQDKYNQYILVADVQALTDNADNPQKVRNNIVELLLDYLSVGINPQKTTICIQSMIPAIAELTVFYLNLVSVARLERNPTIKQELKLRNFGGGIPAGFLTYPVSQAADITAFGADLVPAGEDQSPMIEQTCEIVRKFNSYYGDTLKEPKIILSKTPRLIGTDGKNKMSKSLGNTIFLSDSPDEIEKKVMKMFTDPNHLNVNDPGNTKDNPVFIYLEAFGNDKEKISAMKSHYEKGGLGDVKVKKYLNEVLQDILEPIRERRKLLEQNISEVYKVAL
;
A
#
# COMPACT_ATOMS: atom_id res chain seq x y z
N THR A 1 -11.78 -14.54 -18.48
CA THR A 1 -10.67 -14.05 -17.63
C THR A 1 -11.31 -13.37 -16.43
N LEU A 2 -10.89 -13.71 -15.21
CA LEU A 2 -11.38 -13.06 -13.98
C LEU A 2 -10.88 -11.61 -13.93
N SER A 3 -11.75 -10.72 -13.49
CA SER A 3 -11.42 -9.30 -13.27
C SER A 3 -10.83 -9.15 -11.87
N LEU A 4 -9.64 -8.57 -11.79
CA LEU A 4 -8.96 -8.26 -10.54
C LEU A 4 -8.96 -6.76 -10.35
N HIS A 5 -9.65 -6.31 -9.32
CA HIS A 5 -9.63 -4.91 -8.93
C HIS A 5 -8.82 -4.72 -7.66
N ASP A 6 -7.92 -3.76 -7.69
CA ASP A 6 -7.18 -3.40 -6.51
C ASP A 6 -8.02 -2.47 -5.62
N ALA A 7 -8.79 -3.08 -4.75
CA ALA A 7 -9.71 -2.40 -3.84
C ALA A 7 -9.03 -1.64 -2.71
N LEU A 8 -7.72 -1.69 -2.63
CA LEU A 8 -6.96 -0.74 -1.81
C LEU A 8 -6.45 0.36 -2.73
N PRO A 9 -7.29 1.36 -3.04
CA PRO A 9 -6.83 2.50 -3.80
C PRO A 9 -5.71 3.15 -2.99
N ILE A 10 -4.54 3.30 -3.60
CA ILE A 10 -3.51 4.10 -2.96
C ILE A 10 -3.90 5.55 -3.14
N CYS A 11 -4.21 6.21 -2.03
CA CYS A 11 -4.47 7.64 -2.03
C CYS A 11 -3.21 8.40 -2.45
N PRO A 12 -3.30 9.35 -3.39
CA PRO A 12 -2.15 10.16 -3.83
C PRO A 12 -1.78 11.20 -2.77
N THR A 13 -1.15 10.73 -1.70
CA THR A 13 -0.75 11.55 -0.53
C THR A 13 0.77 11.70 -0.41
N GLY A 14 1.52 11.27 -1.41
CA GLY A 14 2.98 11.37 -1.49
C GLY A 14 3.61 10.10 -2.10
N LYS A 15 4.93 10.15 -2.27
CA LYS A 15 5.76 9.07 -2.83
C LYS A 15 5.53 7.73 -2.14
N LEU A 16 5.69 6.63 -2.89
CA LEU A 16 5.57 5.29 -2.33
C LEU A 16 6.88 4.82 -1.68
N HIS A 17 6.76 3.93 -0.71
CA HIS A 17 7.88 3.40 0.06
C HIS A 17 7.92 1.87 0.03
N LEU A 18 8.98 1.26 0.55
CA LEU A 18 9.19 -0.19 0.57
C LEU A 18 8.00 -0.97 1.16
N GLY A 19 7.29 -0.39 2.13
CA GLY A 19 6.07 -1.01 2.69
C GLY A 19 4.95 -1.14 1.66
N HIS A 20 4.76 -0.16 0.77
CA HIS A 20 3.81 -0.27 -0.35
C HIS A 20 4.30 -1.28 -1.39
N TYR A 21 5.61 -1.27 -1.66
CA TYR A 21 6.20 -2.18 -2.63
C TYR A 21 5.95 -3.64 -2.26
N ILE A 22 6.37 -4.06 -1.05
CA ILE A 22 6.24 -5.45 -0.62
C ILE A 22 4.78 -5.83 -0.28
N GLY A 23 4.02 -4.90 0.28
CA GLY A 23 2.64 -5.15 0.70
C GLY A 23 1.62 -5.20 -0.44
N SER A 24 1.92 -4.58 -1.58
CA SER A 24 0.96 -4.43 -2.68
C SER A 24 1.60 -4.47 -4.06
N LEU A 25 2.53 -3.55 -4.38
CA LEU A 25 2.98 -3.32 -5.76
C LEU A 25 3.64 -4.53 -6.40
N LYS A 26 4.48 -5.26 -5.66
CA LYS A 26 5.13 -6.49 -6.15
C LYS A 26 4.10 -7.51 -6.60
N ASN A 27 3.06 -7.72 -5.80
CA ASN A 27 1.97 -8.64 -6.14
C ASN A 27 1.19 -8.17 -7.37
N ARG A 28 0.94 -6.86 -7.51
CA ARG A 28 0.28 -6.28 -8.69
C ARG A 28 1.05 -6.55 -9.98
N VAL A 29 2.37 -6.37 -9.95
CA VAL A 29 3.24 -6.68 -11.09
C VAL A 29 3.15 -8.16 -11.47
N GLU A 30 3.07 -9.07 -10.49
CA GLU A 30 2.93 -10.51 -10.75
C GLU A 30 1.53 -10.90 -11.26
N LEU A 31 0.49 -10.18 -10.85
CA LEU A 31 -0.90 -10.49 -11.19
C LEU A 31 -1.34 -9.93 -12.55
N GLN A 32 -0.69 -8.89 -13.07
CA GLN A 32 -1.05 -8.27 -14.35
C GLN A 32 -0.96 -9.23 -15.55
N ASP A 33 -0.17 -10.31 -15.43
CA ASP A 33 -0.04 -11.33 -16.49
C ASP A 33 -1.11 -12.44 -16.38
N LYS A 34 -1.84 -12.48 -15.27
CA LYS A 34 -2.79 -13.55 -14.96
C LYS A 34 -4.25 -13.11 -15.01
N TYR A 35 -4.48 -11.83 -14.79
CA TYR A 35 -5.83 -11.25 -14.63
C TYR A 35 -6.00 -9.99 -15.47
N ASN A 36 -7.25 -9.67 -15.76
CA ASN A 36 -7.60 -8.34 -16.27
C ASN A 36 -7.59 -7.37 -15.08
N GLN A 37 -6.50 -6.61 -14.93
CA GLN A 37 -6.22 -5.83 -13.74
C GLN A 37 -6.64 -4.37 -13.91
N TYR A 38 -7.33 -3.85 -12.88
CA TYR A 38 -7.65 -2.43 -12.73
C TYR A 38 -6.98 -1.89 -11.48
N ILE A 39 -6.36 -0.73 -11.58
CA ILE A 39 -5.75 0.00 -10.46
C ILE A 39 -6.38 1.38 -10.38
N LEU A 40 -6.98 1.70 -9.24
CA LEU A 40 -7.62 2.99 -9.00
C LEU A 40 -6.69 3.93 -8.21
N VAL A 41 -6.46 5.11 -8.75
CA VAL A 41 -5.88 6.25 -8.05
C VAL A 41 -7.02 7.01 -7.38
N ALA A 42 -7.16 6.84 -6.06
CA ALA A 42 -8.28 7.39 -5.29
C ALA A 42 -8.03 8.83 -4.86
N ASP A 43 -8.08 9.73 -5.80
CA ASP A 43 -7.87 11.16 -5.56
C ASP A 43 -9.07 11.82 -4.84
N VAL A 44 -10.30 11.39 -5.12
CA VAL A 44 -11.49 11.86 -4.39
C VAL A 44 -11.50 11.33 -2.96
N GLN A 45 -11.21 10.02 -2.78
CA GLN A 45 -11.13 9.40 -1.46
C GLN A 45 -10.03 10.04 -0.60
N ALA A 46 -8.91 10.46 -1.22
CA ALA A 46 -7.82 11.14 -0.52
C ALA A 46 -8.24 12.46 0.15
N LEU A 47 -9.33 13.09 -0.34
CA LEU A 47 -9.86 14.33 0.23
C LEU A 47 -10.51 14.13 1.61
N THR A 48 -10.86 12.91 2.02
CA THR A 48 -11.34 12.67 3.39
C THR A 48 -10.37 13.13 4.46
N ASP A 49 -9.07 13.05 4.15
CA ASP A 49 -7.98 13.45 5.05
C ASP A 49 -7.20 14.70 4.58
N ASN A 50 -7.51 15.23 3.41
CA ASN A 50 -6.79 16.34 2.80
C ASN A 50 -7.75 17.35 2.13
N ALA A 51 -8.96 17.54 2.70
CA ALA A 51 -9.93 18.48 2.18
C ALA A 51 -9.44 19.94 2.22
N ASP A 52 -8.60 20.25 3.20
CA ASP A 52 -7.95 21.56 3.38
C ASP A 52 -6.76 21.79 2.44
N ASN A 53 -6.26 20.73 1.79
CA ASN A 53 -5.11 20.83 0.89
C ASN A 53 -5.28 19.98 -0.39
N PRO A 54 -6.26 20.29 -1.26
CA PRO A 54 -6.53 19.52 -2.47
C PRO A 54 -5.38 19.58 -3.48
N GLN A 55 -4.55 20.63 -3.44
CA GLN A 55 -3.38 20.75 -4.32
C GLN A 55 -2.33 19.67 -4.01
N LYS A 56 -2.18 19.27 -2.76
CA LYS A 56 -1.33 18.15 -2.36
C LYS A 56 -1.78 16.87 -3.07
N VAL A 57 -3.08 16.59 -3.10
CA VAL A 57 -3.63 15.41 -3.78
C VAL A 57 -3.33 15.45 -5.28
N ARG A 58 -3.61 16.58 -5.94
CA ARG A 58 -3.33 16.77 -7.39
C ARG A 58 -1.86 16.54 -7.72
N ASN A 59 -0.96 17.16 -6.97
CA ASN A 59 0.48 17.06 -7.23
C ASN A 59 1.00 15.62 -7.04
N ASN A 60 0.34 14.84 -6.19
CA ASN A 60 0.76 13.47 -5.91
C ASN A 60 0.15 12.43 -6.85
N ILE A 61 -0.79 12.77 -7.73
CA ILE A 61 -1.28 11.84 -8.77
C ILE A 61 -0.13 11.43 -9.68
N VAL A 62 0.63 12.38 -10.20
CA VAL A 62 1.78 12.09 -11.08
C VAL A 62 2.87 11.31 -10.35
N GLU A 63 3.15 11.65 -9.09
CA GLU A 63 4.12 10.91 -8.26
C GLU A 63 3.73 9.44 -8.14
N LEU A 64 2.44 9.18 -7.91
CA LEU A 64 1.91 7.83 -7.79
C LEU A 64 1.97 7.06 -9.12
N LEU A 65 1.62 7.70 -10.24
CA LEU A 65 1.72 7.11 -11.58
C LEU A 65 3.19 6.77 -11.93
N LEU A 66 4.12 7.68 -11.62
CA LEU A 66 5.55 7.42 -11.79
C LEU A 66 6.01 6.20 -10.98
N ASP A 67 5.60 6.09 -9.73
CA ASP A 67 5.93 4.95 -8.89
C ASP A 67 5.33 3.65 -9.43
N TYR A 68 4.07 3.64 -9.90
CA TYR A 68 3.42 2.46 -10.50
C TYR A 68 4.17 1.97 -11.74
N LEU A 69 4.46 2.86 -12.67
CA LEU A 69 5.16 2.51 -13.90
C LEU A 69 6.61 2.09 -13.62
N SER A 70 7.25 2.74 -12.66
CA SER A 70 8.65 2.45 -12.29
C SER A 70 8.83 1.06 -11.68
N VAL A 71 7.88 0.59 -10.88
CA VAL A 71 7.93 -0.77 -10.32
C VAL A 71 7.61 -1.86 -11.34
N GLY A 72 7.13 -1.50 -12.53
CA GLY A 72 6.88 -2.43 -13.64
C GLY A 72 5.40 -2.73 -13.92
N ILE A 73 4.47 -1.91 -13.42
CA ILE A 73 3.08 -1.97 -13.89
C ILE A 73 3.07 -1.54 -15.37
N ASN A 74 2.57 -2.43 -16.21
CA ASN A 74 2.50 -2.22 -17.65
C ASN A 74 1.09 -1.70 -18.05
N PRO A 75 0.97 -0.48 -18.57
CA PRO A 75 -0.33 0.11 -18.92
C PRO A 75 -1.02 -0.59 -20.12
N GLN A 76 -0.31 -1.45 -20.84
CA GLN A 76 -0.93 -2.29 -21.89
C GLN A 76 -1.60 -3.55 -21.32
N LYS A 77 -1.31 -3.91 -20.07
CA LYS A 77 -1.86 -5.08 -19.38
C LYS A 77 -2.79 -4.70 -18.23
N THR A 78 -2.56 -3.52 -17.65
CA THR A 78 -3.26 -3.01 -16.48
C THR A 78 -3.92 -1.69 -16.82
N THR A 79 -5.22 -1.58 -16.59
CA THR A 79 -5.92 -0.30 -16.71
C THR A 79 -5.73 0.51 -15.45
N ILE A 80 -5.14 1.69 -15.56
CA ILE A 80 -4.98 2.63 -14.45
C ILE A 80 -6.05 3.70 -14.59
N CYS A 81 -6.86 3.89 -13.55
CA CYS A 81 -7.96 4.85 -13.54
C CYS A 81 -7.74 5.90 -12.45
N ILE A 82 -8.10 7.15 -12.75
CA ILE A 82 -8.19 8.22 -11.74
C ILE A 82 -9.65 8.33 -11.32
N GLN A 83 -9.93 8.20 -10.02
CA GLN A 83 -11.29 8.12 -9.47
C GLN A 83 -12.17 9.30 -9.89
N SER A 84 -11.63 10.54 -9.84
CA SER A 84 -12.36 11.74 -10.24
C SER A 84 -12.72 11.80 -11.73
N MET A 85 -12.06 11.01 -12.57
CA MET A 85 -12.35 10.93 -14.01
C MET A 85 -13.48 9.93 -14.33
N ILE A 86 -13.98 9.22 -13.32
CA ILE A 86 -15.07 8.25 -13.46
C ILE A 86 -16.28 8.69 -12.60
N PRO A 87 -17.09 9.67 -13.06
CA PRO A 87 -18.20 10.21 -12.27
C PRO A 87 -19.21 9.16 -11.82
N ALA A 88 -19.38 8.09 -12.59
CA ALA A 88 -20.25 6.97 -12.26
C ALA A 88 -19.93 6.30 -10.89
N ILE A 89 -18.68 6.36 -10.42
CA ILE A 89 -18.32 5.86 -9.07
C ILE A 89 -19.00 6.70 -7.98
N ALA A 90 -18.98 8.02 -8.12
CA ALA A 90 -19.64 8.91 -7.18
C ALA A 90 -21.17 8.73 -7.22
N GLU A 91 -21.72 8.55 -8.40
CA GLU A 91 -23.14 8.27 -8.60
C GLU A 91 -23.56 6.95 -7.93
N LEU A 92 -22.79 5.89 -8.16
CA LEU A 92 -22.99 4.59 -7.54
C LEU A 92 -22.87 4.65 -6.00
N THR A 93 -21.95 5.46 -5.48
CA THR A 93 -21.82 5.73 -4.06
C THR A 93 -23.13 6.29 -3.47
N VAL A 94 -23.78 7.23 -4.17
CA VAL A 94 -25.07 7.79 -3.73
C VAL A 94 -26.17 6.73 -3.69
N PHE A 95 -26.24 5.83 -4.66
CA PHE A 95 -27.16 4.69 -4.62
C PHE A 95 -26.90 3.80 -3.39
N TYR A 96 -25.64 3.49 -3.11
CA TYR A 96 -25.27 2.62 -1.99
C TYR A 96 -25.50 3.25 -0.62
N LEU A 97 -25.38 4.57 -0.50
CA LEU A 97 -25.71 5.30 0.73
C LEU A 97 -27.17 5.07 1.19
N ASN A 98 -28.10 4.82 0.24
CA ASN A 98 -29.48 4.50 0.56
C ASN A 98 -29.69 3.04 1.05
N LEU A 99 -28.65 2.20 0.92
CA LEU A 99 -28.70 0.79 1.29
C LEU A 99 -28.05 0.49 2.64
N VAL A 100 -27.28 1.44 3.21
CA VAL A 100 -26.51 1.23 4.44
C VAL A 100 -26.95 2.20 5.51
N SER A 101 -27.20 1.71 6.72
CA SER A 101 -27.53 2.58 7.85
C SER A 101 -26.26 3.15 8.51
N VAL A 102 -26.35 4.35 9.10
CA VAL A 102 -25.28 4.95 9.91
C VAL A 102 -24.80 3.99 10.99
N ALA A 103 -25.72 3.34 11.70
CA ALA A 103 -25.39 2.36 12.74
C ALA A 103 -24.57 1.16 12.21
N ARG A 104 -24.74 0.77 10.93
CA ARG A 104 -23.93 -0.30 10.33
C ARG A 104 -22.50 0.20 10.03
N LEU A 105 -22.36 1.44 9.55
CA LEU A 105 -21.06 2.08 9.31
C LEU A 105 -20.27 2.20 10.62
N GLU A 106 -20.88 2.71 11.67
CA GLU A 106 -20.24 2.85 12.99
C GLU A 106 -19.83 1.51 13.61
N ARG A 107 -20.49 0.41 13.27
CA ARG A 107 -20.13 -0.95 13.72
C ARG A 107 -19.00 -1.60 12.92
N ASN A 108 -18.62 -1.05 11.76
CA ASN A 108 -17.50 -1.59 11.00
C ASN A 108 -16.21 -1.57 11.86
N PRO A 109 -15.51 -2.71 12.01
CA PRO A 109 -14.32 -2.81 12.88
C PRO A 109 -13.22 -1.81 12.52
N THR A 110 -12.99 -1.58 11.22
CA THR A 110 -11.98 -0.62 10.74
C THR A 110 -12.36 0.81 11.13
N ILE A 111 -13.61 1.20 10.90
CA ILE A 111 -14.14 2.53 11.32
C ILE A 111 -14.01 2.70 12.83
N LYS A 112 -14.41 1.70 13.63
CA LYS A 112 -14.26 1.76 15.08
C LYS A 112 -12.83 1.96 15.55
N GLN A 113 -11.89 1.26 14.93
CA GLN A 113 -10.47 1.40 15.26
C GLN A 113 -9.96 2.79 14.90
N GLU A 114 -10.28 3.29 13.71
CA GLU A 114 -9.84 4.61 13.26
C GLU A 114 -10.48 5.74 14.08
N LEU A 115 -11.75 5.63 14.46
CA LEU A 115 -12.41 6.60 15.36
C LEU A 115 -11.74 6.70 16.72
N LYS A 116 -11.20 5.59 17.25
CA LYS A 116 -10.43 5.61 18.51
C LYS A 116 -9.06 6.26 18.37
N LEU A 117 -8.44 6.13 17.21
CA LEU A 117 -7.10 6.68 16.94
C LEU A 117 -7.13 8.16 16.57
N ARG A 118 -8.24 8.61 15.95
CA ARG A 118 -8.43 9.99 15.50
C ARG A 118 -9.28 10.75 16.51
N ASN A 119 -8.75 11.85 17.04
CA ASN A 119 -9.51 12.73 17.92
C ASN A 119 -10.28 13.76 17.07
N PHE A 120 -11.53 13.45 16.71
CA PHE A 120 -12.42 14.38 16.01
C PHE A 120 -13.08 15.34 17.01
N GLY A 121 -12.37 16.39 17.43
CA GLY A 121 -12.84 17.33 18.46
C GLY A 121 -14.11 18.12 18.12
N GLY A 122 -14.47 18.23 16.83
CA GLY A 122 -15.64 18.97 16.34
C GLY A 122 -16.74 18.11 15.73
N GLY A 123 -16.63 16.79 15.84
CA GLY A 123 -17.55 15.83 15.20
C GLY A 123 -16.92 15.08 14.03
N ILE A 124 -17.48 13.92 13.71
CA ILE A 124 -16.97 13.04 12.65
C ILE A 124 -17.43 13.59 11.29
N PRO A 125 -16.51 13.89 10.35
CA PRO A 125 -16.90 14.27 9.00
C PRO A 125 -17.72 13.17 8.32
N ALA A 126 -18.78 13.53 7.61
CA ALA A 126 -19.62 12.56 6.89
C ALA A 126 -18.82 11.71 5.90
N GLY A 127 -17.90 12.34 5.15
CA GLY A 127 -17.02 11.63 4.23
C GLY A 127 -16.16 10.56 4.89
N PHE A 128 -15.68 10.81 6.12
CA PHE A 128 -14.96 9.81 6.91
C PHE A 128 -15.86 8.64 7.32
N LEU A 129 -17.10 8.90 7.72
CA LEU A 129 -18.01 7.82 8.10
C LEU A 129 -18.46 6.99 6.89
N THR A 130 -18.60 7.62 5.73
CA THR A 130 -19.17 7.00 4.52
C THR A 130 -18.13 6.45 3.54
N TYR A 131 -16.82 6.63 3.78
CA TYR A 131 -15.80 6.12 2.85
C TYR A 131 -15.90 4.62 2.56
N PRO A 132 -16.36 3.72 3.48
CA PRO A 132 -16.52 2.31 3.14
C PRO A 132 -17.58 2.06 2.05
N VAL A 133 -18.55 2.97 1.93
CA VAL A 133 -19.58 2.93 0.87
C VAL A 133 -18.99 3.35 -0.46
N SER A 134 -18.17 4.42 -0.46
CA SER A 134 -17.41 4.84 -1.64
C SER A 134 -16.44 3.75 -2.10
N GLN A 135 -15.73 3.11 -1.17
CA GLN A 135 -14.84 1.99 -1.49
C GLN A 135 -15.60 0.79 -2.09
N ALA A 136 -16.82 0.52 -1.63
CA ALA A 136 -17.67 -0.51 -2.25
C ALA A 136 -18.03 -0.15 -3.70
N ALA A 137 -18.28 1.13 -3.99
CA ALA A 137 -18.51 1.60 -5.34
C ALA A 137 -17.25 1.49 -6.22
N ASP A 138 -16.07 1.84 -5.68
CA ASP A 138 -14.78 1.66 -6.36
C ASP A 138 -14.59 0.20 -6.83
N ILE A 139 -14.91 -0.76 -5.97
CA ILE A 139 -14.74 -2.19 -6.25
C ILE A 139 -15.74 -2.67 -7.28
N THR A 140 -17.01 -2.32 -7.11
CA THR A 140 -18.11 -2.91 -7.89
C THR A 140 -18.32 -2.24 -9.25
N ALA A 141 -17.90 -0.98 -9.42
CA ALA A 141 -17.99 -0.25 -10.69
C ALA A 141 -17.26 -0.97 -11.83
N PHE A 142 -16.20 -1.72 -11.53
CA PHE A 142 -15.43 -2.49 -12.52
C PHE A 142 -15.82 -3.98 -12.57
N GLY A 143 -16.87 -4.39 -11.85
CA GLY A 143 -17.30 -5.78 -11.80
C GLY A 143 -16.20 -6.72 -11.24
N ALA A 144 -15.47 -6.28 -10.23
CA ALA A 144 -14.35 -7.03 -9.68
C ALA A 144 -14.77 -8.40 -9.13
N ASP A 145 -14.13 -9.46 -9.62
CA ASP A 145 -14.27 -10.80 -9.06
C ASP A 145 -13.34 -11.00 -7.85
N LEU A 146 -12.15 -10.39 -7.92
CA LEU A 146 -11.06 -10.58 -6.96
C LEU A 146 -10.48 -9.25 -6.50
N VAL A 147 -10.18 -9.16 -5.21
CA VAL A 147 -9.63 -7.97 -4.57
C VAL A 147 -8.40 -8.35 -3.75
N PRO A 148 -7.17 -8.04 -4.21
CA PRO A 148 -5.97 -8.25 -3.41
C PRO A 148 -5.90 -7.23 -2.27
N ALA A 149 -5.90 -7.71 -1.04
CA ALA A 149 -5.91 -6.86 0.15
C ALA A 149 -5.21 -7.50 1.35
N GLY A 150 -4.84 -6.69 2.33
CA GLY A 150 -4.42 -7.18 3.63
C GLY A 150 -5.62 -7.66 4.46
N GLU A 151 -5.38 -8.48 5.47
CA GLU A 151 -6.42 -9.03 6.35
C GLU A 151 -7.26 -7.95 7.04
N ASP A 152 -6.67 -6.81 7.36
CA ASP A 152 -7.32 -5.65 7.95
C ASP A 152 -8.41 -5.02 7.06
N GLN A 153 -8.44 -5.35 5.77
CA GLN A 153 -9.45 -4.89 4.82
C GLN A 153 -10.63 -5.87 4.68
N SER A 154 -10.56 -7.05 5.29
CA SER A 154 -11.67 -8.02 5.27
C SER A 154 -13.02 -7.41 5.67
N PRO A 155 -13.13 -6.55 6.72
CA PRO A 155 -14.40 -5.93 7.08
C PRO A 155 -14.97 -4.99 6.00
N MET A 156 -14.12 -4.41 5.16
CA MET A 156 -14.53 -3.55 4.03
C MET A 156 -15.11 -4.39 2.88
N ILE A 157 -14.48 -5.53 2.58
CA ILE A 157 -14.97 -6.45 1.55
C ILE A 157 -16.27 -7.10 2.00
N GLU A 158 -16.39 -7.51 3.28
CA GLU A 158 -17.65 -8.01 3.84
C GLU A 158 -18.79 -7.00 3.71
N GLN A 159 -18.52 -5.73 4.03
CA GLN A 159 -19.51 -4.67 3.88
C GLN A 159 -19.85 -4.43 2.40
N THR A 160 -18.90 -4.53 1.49
CA THR A 160 -19.15 -4.46 0.04
C THR A 160 -20.09 -5.58 -0.39
N CYS A 161 -19.86 -6.83 0.05
CA CYS A 161 -20.74 -7.96 -0.26
C CYS A 161 -22.16 -7.76 0.32
N GLU A 162 -22.28 -7.20 1.52
CA GLU A 162 -23.60 -6.85 2.09
C GLU A 162 -24.36 -5.83 1.21
N ILE A 163 -23.66 -4.81 0.73
CA ILE A 163 -24.21 -3.79 -0.18
C ILE A 163 -24.66 -4.44 -1.49
N VAL A 164 -23.80 -5.27 -2.09
CA VAL A 164 -24.10 -5.99 -3.34
C VAL A 164 -25.35 -6.85 -3.21
N ARG A 165 -25.46 -7.66 -2.14
CA ARG A 165 -26.63 -8.49 -1.88
C ARG A 165 -27.90 -7.67 -1.75
N LYS A 166 -27.84 -6.56 -1.02
CA LYS A 166 -28.99 -5.69 -0.83
C LYS A 166 -29.36 -4.97 -2.11
N PHE A 167 -28.40 -4.51 -2.90
CA PHE A 167 -28.62 -3.92 -4.20
C PHE A 167 -29.33 -4.93 -5.13
N ASN A 168 -28.77 -6.12 -5.26
CA ASN A 168 -29.33 -7.16 -6.11
C ASN A 168 -30.75 -7.59 -5.67
N SER A 169 -31.05 -7.56 -4.37
CA SER A 169 -32.41 -7.88 -3.87
C SER A 169 -33.46 -6.86 -4.31
N TYR A 170 -33.08 -5.61 -4.60
CA TYR A 170 -33.99 -4.55 -5.03
C TYR A 170 -34.03 -4.38 -6.55
N TYR A 171 -32.89 -4.55 -7.22
CA TYR A 171 -32.69 -4.19 -8.62
C TYR A 171 -32.39 -5.40 -9.53
N GLY A 172 -32.43 -6.63 -8.99
CA GLY A 172 -32.08 -7.85 -9.71
C GLY A 172 -30.56 -8.12 -9.73
N ASP A 173 -30.17 -9.32 -10.18
CA ASP A 173 -28.77 -9.77 -10.26
C ASP A 173 -27.93 -8.90 -11.22
N THR A 174 -27.42 -7.79 -10.71
CA THR A 174 -26.67 -6.79 -11.49
C THR A 174 -25.20 -6.76 -11.10
N LEU A 175 -24.91 -6.84 -9.79
CA LEU A 175 -23.56 -6.70 -9.24
C LEU A 175 -23.01 -8.05 -8.78
N LYS A 176 -21.67 -8.20 -8.87
CA LYS A 176 -20.97 -9.39 -8.38
C LYS A 176 -20.42 -9.16 -6.98
N GLU A 177 -20.49 -10.19 -6.13
CA GLU A 177 -19.78 -10.17 -4.83
C GLU A 177 -18.28 -10.41 -5.05
N PRO A 178 -17.43 -9.47 -4.65
CA PRO A 178 -15.99 -9.63 -4.77
C PRO A 178 -15.44 -10.60 -3.73
N LYS A 179 -14.34 -11.29 -4.06
CA LYS A 179 -13.61 -12.16 -3.14
C LYS A 179 -12.25 -11.55 -2.81
N ILE A 180 -11.87 -11.58 -1.53
CA ILE A 180 -10.56 -11.12 -1.11
C ILE A 180 -9.47 -12.12 -1.47
N ILE A 181 -8.34 -11.63 -2.00
CA ILE A 181 -7.07 -12.37 -2.07
C ILE A 181 -6.16 -11.78 -1.02
N LEU A 182 -5.91 -12.54 0.04
CA LEU A 182 -5.04 -12.09 1.11
C LEU A 182 -3.58 -11.99 0.64
N SER A 183 -2.96 -10.85 0.90
CA SER A 183 -1.52 -10.69 0.73
C SER A 183 -0.78 -11.61 1.70
N LYS A 184 0.15 -12.40 1.19
CA LYS A 184 1.01 -13.28 2.00
C LYS A 184 2.09 -12.53 2.76
N THR A 185 2.28 -11.26 2.46
CA THR A 185 3.40 -10.48 2.99
C THR A 185 2.96 -9.73 4.24
N PRO A 186 3.64 -9.92 5.37
CA PRO A 186 3.36 -9.17 6.59
C PRO A 186 3.63 -7.69 6.40
N ARG A 187 2.99 -6.86 7.21
CA ARG A 187 3.22 -5.40 7.23
C ARG A 187 4.68 -5.12 7.59
N LEU A 188 5.35 -4.34 6.76
CA LEU A 188 6.73 -3.96 7.02
C LEU A 188 6.80 -2.95 8.17
N ILE A 189 7.65 -3.25 9.17
CA ILE A 189 7.98 -2.33 10.26
C ILE A 189 8.82 -1.17 9.72
N GLY A 190 8.73 0.02 10.33
CA GLY A 190 9.55 1.16 9.96
C GLY A 190 11.03 1.00 10.33
N THR A 191 11.87 1.89 9.82
CA THR A 191 13.32 1.89 10.12
C THR A 191 13.63 2.12 11.60
N ASP A 192 12.66 2.62 12.36
CA ASP A 192 12.71 2.83 13.82
C ASP A 192 12.56 1.52 14.64
N GLY A 193 12.17 0.41 13.99
CA GLY A 193 12.00 -0.89 14.64
C GLY A 193 10.82 -0.97 15.62
N LYS A 194 9.94 0.03 15.66
CA LYS A 194 8.84 0.12 16.65
C LYS A 194 7.47 0.21 15.99
N ASN A 195 7.35 1.09 15.02
CA ASN A 195 6.08 1.43 14.41
C ASN A 195 5.99 0.84 12.99
N LYS A 196 4.76 0.72 12.46
CA LYS A 196 4.55 0.48 11.04
C LYS A 196 5.27 1.55 10.22
N MET A 197 5.84 1.17 9.08
CA MET A 197 6.40 2.12 8.13
C MET A 197 5.35 3.15 7.71
N SER A 198 5.62 4.43 7.95
CA SER A 198 4.70 5.53 7.70
C SER A 198 5.43 6.81 7.33
N LYS A 199 4.90 7.53 6.32
CA LYS A 199 5.44 8.82 5.89
C LYS A 199 5.43 9.86 7.01
N SER A 200 4.36 9.90 7.80
CA SER A 200 4.20 10.87 8.90
C SER A 200 5.19 10.66 10.05
N LEU A 201 5.70 9.45 10.22
CA LEU A 201 6.68 9.12 11.25
C LEU A 201 8.13 9.28 10.78
N GLY A 202 8.35 9.55 9.49
CA GLY A 202 9.70 9.70 8.94
C GLY A 202 10.55 8.42 8.98
N ASN A 203 9.94 7.26 9.22
CA ASN A 203 10.60 5.95 9.35
C ASN A 203 10.53 5.13 8.06
N THR A 204 10.60 5.78 6.89
CA THR A 204 10.40 5.19 5.57
C THR A 204 11.65 5.22 4.71
N ILE A 205 11.78 4.20 3.84
CA ILE A 205 12.65 4.24 2.65
C ILE A 205 11.72 4.32 1.45
N PHE A 206 11.82 5.43 0.68
CA PHE A 206 11.02 5.63 -0.53
C PHE A 206 11.59 4.87 -1.71
N LEU A 207 10.75 4.52 -2.68
CA LEU A 207 11.20 3.86 -3.92
C LEU A 207 12.09 4.78 -4.77
N SER A 208 11.89 6.10 -4.62
CA SER A 208 12.64 7.14 -5.32
C SER A 208 13.81 7.72 -4.53
N ASP A 209 14.12 7.19 -3.34
CA ASP A 209 15.31 7.64 -2.59
C ASP A 209 16.59 7.38 -3.40
N SER A 210 17.51 8.31 -3.38
CA SER A 210 18.84 8.16 -3.98
C SER A 210 19.65 7.06 -3.26
N PRO A 211 20.69 6.49 -3.90
CA PRO A 211 21.57 5.51 -3.26
C PRO A 211 22.12 5.97 -1.91
N ASP A 212 22.56 7.23 -1.84
CA ASP A 212 23.11 7.81 -0.61
C ASP A 212 22.04 7.99 0.49
N GLU A 213 20.81 8.34 0.12
CA GLU A 213 19.69 8.45 1.07
C GLU A 213 19.32 7.08 1.64
N ILE A 214 19.28 6.04 0.80
CA ILE A 214 19.03 4.66 1.22
C ILE A 214 20.11 4.22 2.20
N GLU A 215 21.38 4.38 1.84
CA GLU A 215 22.50 4.01 2.71
C GLU A 215 22.41 4.73 4.06
N LYS A 216 22.21 6.04 4.07
CA LYS A 216 22.03 6.84 5.29
C LYS A 216 20.89 6.34 6.15
N LYS A 217 19.75 6.01 5.55
CA LYS A 217 18.57 5.49 6.26
C LYS A 217 18.83 4.09 6.82
N VAL A 218 19.45 3.21 6.04
CA VAL A 218 19.82 1.85 6.47
C VAL A 218 20.83 1.90 7.62
N MET A 219 21.86 2.72 7.52
CA MET A 219 22.87 2.85 8.58
C MET A 219 22.29 3.40 9.89
N LYS A 220 21.20 4.19 9.82
CA LYS A 220 20.47 4.72 10.98
C LYS A 220 19.35 3.80 11.49
N MET A 221 19.07 2.66 10.82
CA MET A 221 18.05 1.73 11.29
C MET A 221 18.31 1.28 12.72
N PHE A 222 17.23 1.10 13.47
CA PHE A 222 17.26 0.53 14.79
C PHE A 222 17.94 -0.85 14.76
N THR A 223 18.74 -1.13 15.78
CA THR A 223 19.37 -2.42 16.04
C THR A 223 19.17 -2.80 17.50
N ASP A 224 19.52 -4.02 17.88
CA ASP A 224 19.36 -4.49 19.26
C ASP A 224 20.19 -3.63 20.22
N PRO A 225 19.56 -2.97 21.21
CA PRO A 225 20.27 -2.13 22.18
C PRO A 225 21.18 -2.93 23.13
N ASN A 226 21.02 -4.25 23.19
CA ASN A 226 21.88 -5.12 24.04
C ASN A 226 23.09 -5.65 23.24
N HIS A 227 23.15 -5.49 21.92
CA HIS A 227 24.28 -5.88 21.09
C HIS A 227 25.28 -4.72 20.98
N LEU A 228 25.99 -4.43 22.10
CA LEU A 228 26.92 -3.30 22.19
C LEU A 228 28.28 -3.58 21.54
N ASN A 229 28.76 -4.82 21.64
CA ASN A 229 30.01 -5.26 21.03
C ASN A 229 29.73 -6.36 20.02
N VAL A 230 30.62 -6.52 19.05
CA VAL A 230 30.49 -7.53 17.97
C VAL A 230 30.33 -8.96 18.54
N ASN A 231 30.94 -9.25 19.69
CA ASN A 231 30.92 -10.58 20.31
C ASN A 231 29.69 -10.81 21.22
N ASP A 232 28.87 -9.78 21.43
CA ASP A 232 27.65 -9.93 22.22
C ASP A 232 26.61 -10.69 21.43
N PRO A 233 25.83 -11.61 22.03
CA PRO A 233 24.66 -12.20 21.37
C PRO A 233 23.62 -11.14 21.07
N GLY A 234 23.05 -11.15 19.86
CA GLY A 234 22.02 -10.19 19.43
C GLY A 234 20.67 -10.84 19.17
N ASN A 235 19.61 -10.04 19.24
CA ASN A 235 18.26 -10.45 18.89
C ASN A 235 17.95 -10.10 17.42
N THR A 236 17.50 -11.08 16.65
CA THR A 236 17.12 -10.91 15.24
C THR A 236 15.62 -10.77 15.03
N LYS A 237 14.79 -11.23 15.96
CA LYS A 237 13.34 -11.35 15.81
C LYS A 237 12.64 -10.01 15.61
N ASP A 238 13.00 -8.99 16.37
CA ASP A 238 12.38 -7.66 16.31
C ASP A 238 13.34 -6.61 15.71
N ASN A 239 14.42 -7.07 15.09
CA ASN A 239 15.41 -6.23 14.44
C ASN A 239 15.00 -5.92 13.00
N PRO A 240 14.68 -4.65 12.67
CA PRO A 240 14.20 -4.27 11.34
C PRO A 240 15.18 -4.62 10.23
N VAL A 241 16.50 -4.64 10.49
CA VAL A 241 17.51 -4.98 9.49
C VAL A 241 17.33 -6.42 9.01
N PHE A 242 17.11 -7.37 9.93
CA PHE A 242 16.86 -8.77 9.58
C PHE A 242 15.47 -8.98 8.99
N ILE A 243 14.44 -8.28 9.47
CA ILE A 243 13.09 -8.30 8.89
C ILE A 243 13.14 -7.89 7.42
N TYR A 244 13.91 -6.84 7.09
CA TYR A 244 14.05 -6.39 5.70
C TYR A 244 14.89 -7.37 4.87
N LEU A 245 15.95 -7.95 5.40
CA LEU A 245 16.70 -9.00 4.72
C LEU A 245 15.82 -10.21 4.40
N GLU A 246 14.94 -10.62 5.32
CA GLU A 246 13.99 -11.71 5.08
C GLU A 246 12.94 -11.36 4.00
N ALA A 247 12.46 -10.10 4.00
CA ALA A 247 11.46 -9.64 3.05
C ALA A 247 12.03 -9.43 1.64
N PHE A 248 13.23 -8.92 1.52
CA PHE A 248 13.80 -8.46 0.26
C PHE A 248 14.97 -9.30 -0.25
N GLY A 249 15.70 -9.98 0.61
CA GLY A 249 16.88 -10.74 0.21
C GLY A 249 16.52 -12.06 -0.47
N ASN A 250 17.21 -12.35 -1.58
CA ASN A 250 17.04 -13.57 -2.36
C ASN A 250 17.85 -14.76 -1.81
N ASP A 251 19.03 -14.49 -1.22
CA ASP A 251 19.92 -15.50 -0.66
C ASP A 251 19.50 -15.87 0.78
N LYS A 252 18.54 -16.79 0.86
CA LYS A 252 17.98 -17.23 2.15
C LYS A 252 18.98 -17.97 3.02
N GLU A 253 19.94 -18.68 2.41
CA GLU A 253 21.00 -19.40 3.13
C GLU A 253 21.97 -18.43 3.82
N LYS A 254 22.44 -17.42 3.08
CA LYS A 254 23.29 -16.36 3.63
C LYS A 254 22.60 -15.59 4.73
N ILE A 255 21.33 -15.23 4.57
CA ILE A 255 20.54 -14.51 5.58
C ILE A 255 20.39 -15.37 6.85
N SER A 256 20.09 -16.67 6.71
CA SER A 256 19.98 -17.60 7.82
C SER A 256 21.31 -17.76 8.57
N ALA A 257 22.42 -17.89 7.84
CA ALA A 257 23.76 -17.95 8.41
C ALA A 257 24.12 -16.67 9.17
N MET A 258 23.79 -15.50 8.61
CA MET A 258 24.00 -14.21 9.26
C MET A 258 23.17 -14.07 10.55
N LYS A 259 21.90 -14.51 10.55
CA LYS A 259 21.05 -14.53 11.75
C LYS A 259 21.67 -15.39 12.85
N SER A 260 22.02 -16.62 12.53
CA SER A 260 22.64 -17.56 13.48
C SER A 260 23.98 -17.04 14.03
N HIS A 261 24.77 -16.33 13.20
CA HIS A 261 26.03 -15.73 13.62
C HIS A 261 25.80 -14.54 14.53
N TYR A 262 24.81 -13.68 14.22
CA TYR A 262 24.44 -12.52 15.03
C TYR A 262 23.90 -12.93 16.41
N GLU A 263 23.08 -13.97 16.47
CA GLU A 263 22.50 -14.52 17.70
C GLU A 263 23.54 -15.18 18.62
N LYS A 264 24.65 -15.70 18.06
CA LYS A 264 25.76 -16.27 18.82
C LYS A 264 26.82 -15.25 19.25
N GLY A 265 26.75 -14.06 18.69
CA GLY A 265 27.84 -13.08 18.74
C GLY A 265 28.90 -13.32 17.65
N GLY A 266 29.64 -12.30 17.27
CA GLY A 266 30.70 -12.33 16.26
C GLY A 266 30.33 -11.60 14.95
N LEU A 267 29.10 -11.12 14.79
CA LEU A 267 28.65 -10.36 13.61
C LEU A 267 28.12 -8.99 14.02
N GLY A 268 28.86 -7.93 13.72
CA GLY A 268 28.45 -6.55 14.07
C GLY A 268 27.37 -5.97 13.14
N ASP A 269 26.54 -5.07 13.69
CA ASP A 269 25.43 -4.38 13.01
C ASP A 269 25.80 -3.73 11.70
N VAL A 270 26.95 -3.07 11.65
CA VAL A 270 27.43 -2.37 10.43
C VAL A 270 27.56 -3.33 9.26
N LYS A 271 28.04 -4.56 9.49
CA LYS A 271 28.19 -5.56 8.43
C LYS A 271 26.83 -6.04 7.91
N VAL A 272 25.87 -6.25 8.80
CA VAL A 272 24.51 -6.64 8.44
C VAL A 272 23.81 -5.50 7.67
N LYS A 273 23.94 -4.27 8.13
CA LYS A 273 23.38 -3.06 7.47
C LYS A 273 23.98 -2.85 6.08
N LYS A 274 25.28 -3.04 5.90
CA LYS A 274 25.91 -2.97 4.58
C LYS A 274 25.31 -3.99 3.61
N TYR A 275 25.14 -5.22 4.06
CA TYR A 275 24.51 -6.25 3.23
C TYR A 275 23.04 -5.93 2.92
N LEU A 276 22.28 -5.40 3.88
CA LEU A 276 20.93 -4.92 3.60
C LEU A 276 20.94 -3.79 2.57
N ASN A 277 21.88 -2.85 2.67
CA ASN A 277 22.01 -1.78 1.68
C ASN A 277 22.26 -2.33 0.28
N GLU A 278 23.16 -3.30 0.11
CA GLU A 278 23.41 -3.98 -1.17
C GLU A 278 22.10 -4.57 -1.72
N VAL A 279 21.37 -5.35 -0.92
CA VAL A 279 20.08 -5.96 -1.30
C VAL A 279 19.06 -4.92 -1.73
N LEU A 280 18.95 -3.81 -1.02
CA LEU A 280 17.98 -2.76 -1.35
C LEU A 280 18.39 -1.96 -2.59
N GLN A 281 19.70 -1.72 -2.80
CA GLN A 281 20.19 -1.09 -4.02
C GLN A 281 19.86 -1.93 -5.25
N ASP A 282 20.11 -3.24 -5.21
CA ASP A 282 19.82 -4.17 -6.31
C ASP A 282 18.33 -4.14 -6.74
N ILE A 283 17.42 -3.99 -5.77
CA ILE A 283 15.99 -3.92 -6.04
C ILE A 283 15.56 -2.53 -6.54
N LEU A 284 16.08 -1.48 -5.92
CA LEU A 284 15.62 -0.12 -6.16
C LEU A 284 16.30 0.55 -7.35
N GLU A 285 17.51 0.15 -7.74
CA GLU A 285 18.22 0.71 -8.88
C GLU A 285 17.40 0.61 -10.18
N PRO A 286 16.88 -0.55 -10.60
CA PRO A 286 16.09 -0.65 -11.82
C PRO A 286 14.76 0.15 -11.72
N ILE A 287 14.21 0.34 -10.52
CA ILE A 287 13.03 1.18 -10.30
C ILE A 287 13.39 2.65 -10.51
N ARG A 288 14.48 3.11 -9.92
CA ARG A 288 14.97 4.49 -10.09
C ARG A 288 15.32 4.83 -11.55
N GLU A 289 15.98 3.92 -12.24
CA GLU A 289 16.34 4.14 -13.66
C GLU A 289 15.09 4.25 -14.54
N ARG A 290 14.09 3.38 -14.37
CA ARG A 290 12.81 3.52 -15.07
C ARG A 290 12.10 4.82 -14.71
N ARG A 291 12.08 5.19 -13.43
CA ARG A 291 11.47 6.45 -12.99
C ARG A 291 12.13 7.66 -13.64
N LYS A 292 13.45 7.71 -13.68
CA LYS A 292 14.24 8.78 -14.29
C LYS A 292 13.91 8.96 -15.79
N LEU A 293 13.67 7.86 -16.51
CA LEU A 293 13.26 7.92 -17.91
C LEU A 293 11.83 8.46 -18.05
N LEU A 294 10.90 8.03 -17.18
CA LEU A 294 9.51 8.50 -17.17
C LEU A 294 9.39 9.98 -16.82
N GLU A 295 10.20 10.48 -15.91
CA GLU A 295 10.25 11.89 -15.51
C GLU A 295 10.63 12.84 -16.65
N GLN A 296 11.29 12.35 -17.70
CA GLN A 296 11.61 13.13 -18.90
C GLN A 296 10.38 13.44 -19.77
N ASN A 297 9.27 12.69 -19.60
CA ASN A 297 8.06 12.86 -20.38
C ASN A 297 6.78 12.68 -19.54
N ILE A 298 6.55 13.61 -18.63
CA ILE A 298 5.40 13.60 -17.72
C ILE A 298 4.06 13.60 -18.46
N SER A 299 3.99 14.20 -19.64
CA SER A 299 2.75 14.22 -20.44
C SER A 299 2.33 12.81 -20.88
N GLU A 300 3.28 11.93 -21.21
CA GLU A 300 3.00 10.54 -21.57
C GLU A 300 2.59 9.73 -20.31
N VAL A 301 3.17 10.04 -19.15
CA VAL A 301 2.79 9.42 -17.88
C VAL A 301 1.31 9.66 -17.55
N TYR A 302 0.81 10.87 -17.79
CA TYR A 302 -0.63 11.16 -17.59
C TYR A 302 -1.54 10.42 -18.56
N LYS A 303 -1.11 10.18 -19.80
CA LYS A 303 -1.92 9.49 -20.82
C LYS A 303 -2.19 8.01 -20.51
N VAL A 304 -1.42 7.40 -19.59
CA VAL A 304 -1.64 6.00 -19.22
C VAL A 304 -2.80 5.81 -18.23
N ALA A 305 -3.30 6.90 -17.66
CA ALA A 305 -4.42 6.88 -16.74
C ALA A 305 -5.68 7.42 -17.41
N LEU A 306 -6.78 6.69 -17.26
CA LEU A 306 -8.11 7.05 -17.73
C LEU A 306 -8.87 7.86 -16.68
#